data_550a6c3174caf938051260da2021a3b6
#
_entry.id   550a6c3174caf938051260da2021a3b6
#
_cell.length_a   1.000
_cell.length_b   1.000
_cell.length_c   1.000
_cell.angle_alpha   90.00
_cell.angle_beta   90.00
_cell.angle_gamma   90.00
#
_symmetry.space_group_name_H-M   'P 1'
#
loop_
_entity.id
_entity.type
_entity.pdbx_description
1 polymer ?
#
loop_
_entity_poly.entity_id
_entity_poly.type
_entity_poly.pdbx_seq_one_letter_code
_entity_poly.pdbx_strand_id
1 'polypeptide(L)'
;EYGYISVADAGVLSFHSPLVFSFDYTWQTAFNILFNSNVVFAIFLLIVLAPVFSEEYSSGAANVILSTRYGKSKVIQAKFTAAFLIAAISAVIFCVVILLACGAYFAGFEGWNADIQTQFMSNQSQIPIRMNNLQFFLVVMLFYWLSAVGTAVLACCCSALCKKSLIALIMSGVLYFLPYFPMKLGGVLGEWMFIFPIWSAKAQWVLRTAEHKLVNLLPLSCEMPVWIVIFTLIFTVVSFL
;
A
#
# COMPACT_ATOMS: atom_id res chain seq x y z
N GLU A 1 10.98 22.15 29.40
CA GLU A 1 12.43 22.03 29.13
C GLU A 1 12.58 21.16 27.89
N TYR A 2 12.80 21.78 26.76
CA TYR A 2 13.19 21.06 25.55
C TYR A 2 14.68 20.74 25.71
N GLY A 3 14.98 19.48 26.08
CA GLY A 3 16.35 18.99 26.11
C GLY A 3 16.94 19.03 24.70
N TYR A 4 17.88 19.91 24.47
CA TYR A 4 18.72 19.87 23.28
C TYR A 4 19.54 18.57 23.38
N ILE A 5 19.18 17.57 22.56
CA ILE A 5 20.05 16.42 22.35
C ILE A 5 21.28 16.95 21.63
N SER A 6 22.45 16.88 22.27
CA SER A 6 23.68 17.28 21.62
C SER A 6 23.89 16.41 20.37
N VAL A 7 24.39 17.02 19.31
CA VAL A 7 24.68 16.30 18.05
C VAL A 7 25.66 15.12 18.27
N ALA A 8 26.40 15.13 19.38
CA ALA A 8 27.28 14.04 19.81
C ALA A 8 26.54 12.83 20.39
N ASP A 9 25.36 13.01 21.01
CA ASP A 9 24.54 11.92 21.56
C ASP A 9 23.63 11.30 20.52
N ALA A 10 23.38 11.99 19.42
CA ALA A 10 22.72 11.45 18.24
C ALA A 10 23.70 10.61 17.42
N GLY A 11 24.32 9.62 18.03
CA GLY A 11 25.23 8.67 17.35
C GLY A 11 24.62 7.93 16.16
N VAL A 12 23.35 8.14 15.91
CA VAL A 12 22.55 7.64 14.76
C VAL A 12 22.60 8.61 13.57
N LEU A 13 22.92 9.89 13.78
CA LEU A 13 22.95 10.91 12.75
C LEU A 13 24.38 11.32 12.33
N SER A 14 25.34 10.43 12.45
CA SER A 14 26.61 10.64 11.77
C SER A 14 26.38 10.56 10.26
N PHE A 15 26.16 11.71 9.63
CA PHE A 15 26.17 11.83 8.18
C PHE A 15 27.59 11.46 7.69
N HIS A 16 27.80 10.17 7.44
CA HIS A 16 29.06 9.66 6.89
C HIS A 16 29.05 9.69 5.36
N SER A 17 27.94 10.12 4.75
CA SER A 17 27.89 10.35 3.32
C SER A 17 28.32 11.79 3.02
N PRO A 18 29.18 12.03 2.02
CA PRO A 18 29.50 13.37 1.59
C PRO A 18 28.18 14.08 1.19
N LEU A 19 28.02 15.34 1.60
CA LEU A 19 26.91 16.19 1.17
C LEU A 19 26.97 16.29 -0.36
N VAL A 20 26.14 15.53 -1.03
CA VAL A 20 25.99 15.59 -2.49
C VAL A 20 24.83 16.56 -2.76
N PHE A 21 25.16 17.72 -3.29
CA PHE A 21 24.14 18.64 -3.83
C PHE A 21 23.64 18.05 -5.15
N SER A 22 22.55 17.31 -5.10
CA SER A 22 21.88 16.79 -6.29
C SER A 22 20.48 17.39 -6.38
N PHE A 23 20.02 17.61 -7.61
CA PHE A 23 18.64 18.04 -7.86
C PHE A 23 17.72 16.81 -7.77
N ASP A 24 17.18 16.55 -6.58
CA ASP A 24 16.34 15.39 -6.28
C ASP A 24 14.85 15.74 -6.18
N TYR A 25 14.45 16.92 -6.59
CA TYR A 25 13.08 17.42 -6.50
C TYR A 25 12.06 16.55 -7.27
N THR A 26 12.50 15.92 -8.36
CA THR A 26 11.72 14.96 -9.12
C THR A 26 11.26 13.79 -8.23
N TRP A 27 12.20 13.20 -7.49
CA TRP A 27 11.95 12.07 -6.60
C TRP A 27 11.06 12.44 -5.43
N GLN A 28 11.35 13.57 -4.80
CA GLN A 28 10.55 14.09 -3.69
C GLN A 28 9.10 14.34 -4.10
N THR A 29 8.89 14.94 -5.27
CA THR A 29 7.55 15.20 -5.80
C THR A 29 6.84 13.90 -6.15
N ALA A 30 7.51 12.94 -6.78
CA ALA A 30 6.94 11.64 -7.08
C ALA A 30 6.49 10.90 -5.81
N PHE A 31 7.30 10.88 -4.77
CA PHE A 31 6.95 10.28 -3.49
C PHE A 31 5.75 10.95 -2.82
N ASN A 32 5.68 12.29 -2.85
CA ASN A 32 4.55 13.03 -2.30
C ASN A 32 3.26 12.78 -3.08
N ILE A 33 3.33 12.69 -4.41
CA ILE A 33 2.17 12.37 -5.25
C ILE A 33 1.70 10.95 -4.95
N LEU A 34 2.58 9.95 -4.91
CA LEU A 34 2.24 8.58 -4.58
C LEU A 34 1.60 8.47 -3.19
N PHE A 35 2.15 9.18 -2.20
CA PHE A 35 1.61 9.20 -0.84
C PHE A 35 0.17 9.74 -0.78
N ASN A 36 -0.14 10.80 -1.52
CA ASN A 36 -1.45 11.45 -1.50
C ASN A 36 -2.46 10.76 -2.43
N SER A 37 -2.01 10.18 -3.56
CA SER A 37 -2.88 9.57 -4.56
C SER A 37 -3.34 8.15 -4.22
N ASN A 38 -2.84 7.55 -3.15
CA ASN A 38 -3.22 6.20 -2.70
C ASN A 38 -4.75 6.02 -2.62
N VAL A 39 -5.46 6.98 -2.02
CA VAL A 39 -6.92 6.90 -1.84
C VAL A 39 -7.64 6.91 -3.19
N VAL A 40 -7.20 7.77 -4.12
CA VAL A 40 -7.79 7.85 -5.46
C VAL A 40 -7.59 6.54 -6.23
N PHE A 41 -6.37 5.98 -6.14
CA PHE A 41 -6.07 4.69 -6.76
C PHE A 41 -6.91 3.54 -6.17
N ALA A 42 -7.09 3.52 -4.84
CA ALA A 42 -7.92 2.53 -4.19
C ALA A 42 -9.39 2.63 -4.62
N ILE A 43 -9.96 3.85 -4.70
CA ILE A 43 -11.32 4.06 -5.21
C ILE A 43 -11.45 3.52 -6.63
N PHE A 44 -10.46 3.78 -7.50
CA PHE A 44 -10.44 3.23 -8.85
C PHE A 44 -10.50 1.69 -8.81
N LEU A 45 -9.69 1.02 -8.00
CA LEU A 45 -9.71 -0.43 -7.87
C LEU A 45 -11.06 -0.95 -7.34
N LEU A 46 -11.64 -0.28 -6.34
CA LEU A 46 -12.94 -0.66 -5.80
C LEU A 46 -14.03 -0.59 -6.86
N ILE A 47 -14.08 0.46 -7.69
CA ILE A 47 -15.05 0.61 -8.78
C ILE A 47 -14.88 -0.51 -9.82
N VAL A 48 -13.65 -0.84 -10.19
CA VAL A 48 -13.37 -1.87 -11.21
C VAL A 48 -13.71 -3.27 -10.71
N LEU A 49 -13.42 -3.56 -9.43
CA LEU A 49 -13.52 -4.91 -8.88
C LEU A 49 -14.84 -5.21 -8.16
N ALA A 50 -15.60 -4.20 -7.73
CA ALA A 50 -16.89 -4.40 -7.08
C ALA A 50 -17.90 -5.22 -7.92
N PRO A 51 -17.99 -5.09 -9.27
CA PRO A 51 -18.95 -5.86 -10.06
C PRO A 51 -18.55 -7.31 -10.34
N VAL A 52 -17.31 -7.73 -10.07
CA VAL A 52 -16.72 -9.02 -10.51
C VAL A 52 -17.59 -10.25 -10.19
N PHE A 53 -18.21 -10.30 -9.02
CA PHE A 53 -19.13 -11.38 -8.62
C PHE A 53 -20.58 -10.90 -8.55
N SER A 54 -20.81 -9.68 -8.06
CA SER A 54 -22.15 -9.18 -7.80
C SER A 54 -22.98 -8.96 -9.08
N GLU A 55 -22.34 -8.71 -10.22
CA GLU A 55 -23.03 -8.57 -11.51
C GLU A 55 -23.63 -9.89 -11.99
N GLU A 56 -22.99 -11.03 -11.71
CA GLU A 56 -23.54 -12.34 -12.05
C GLU A 56 -24.80 -12.68 -11.23
N TYR A 57 -24.83 -12.24 -9.96
CA TYR A 57 -26.03 -12.40 -9.15
C TYR A 57 -27.18 -11.50 -9.64
N SER A 58 -26.87 -10.27 -10.02
CA SER A 58 -27.88 -9.31 -10.49
C SER A 58 -28.46 -9.68 -11.86
N SER A 59 -27.65 -10.29 -12.74
CA SER A 59 -28.07 -10.75 -14.07
C SER A 59 -28.70 -12.15 -14.07
N GLY A 60 -28.68 -12.88 -12.93
CA GLY A 60 -29.16 -14.26 -12.84
C GLY A 60 -28.20 -15.29 -13.44
N ALA A 61 -27.08 -14.89 -14.04
CA ALA A 61 -26.09 -15.76 -14.63
C ALA A 61 -25.42 -16.70 -13.61
N ALA A 62 -25.39 -16.30 -12.33
CA ALA A 62 -24.83 -17.10 -11.24
C ALA A 62 -25.43 -18.50 -11.17
N ASN A 63 -26.76 -18.64 -11.34
CA ASN A 63 -27.43 -19.95 -11.30
C ASN A 63 -26.97 -20.88 -12.44
N VAL A 64 -26.76 -20.31 -13.63
CA VAL A 64 -26.27 -21.07 -14.80
C VAL A 64 -24.81 -21.48 -14.60
N ILE A 65 -23.97 -20.58 -14.12
CA ILE A 65 -22.54 -20.84 -13.86
C ILE A 65 -22.39 -21.91 -12.78
N LEU A 66 -23.12 -21.82 -11.67
CA LEU A 66 -23.06 -22.76 -10.55
C LEU A 66 -23.61 -24.15 -10.90
N SER A 67 -24.45 -24.29 -11.92
CA SER A 67 -24.94 -25.60 -12.41
C SER A 67 -23.91 -26.32 -13.28
N THR A 68 -22.88 -25.65 -13.78
CA THR A 68 -21.84 -26.27 -14.61
C THR A 68 -20.82 -27.03 -13.75
N ARG A 69 -20.19 -28.06 -14.35
CA ARG A 69 -19.22 -28.94 -13.68
C ARG A 69 -18.05 -28.18 -13.03
N TYR A 70 -17.62 -27.07 -13.60
CA TYR A 70 -16.46 -26.29 -13.17
C TYR A 70 -16.84 -24.91 -12.57
N GLY A 71 -18.12 -24.56 -12.53
CA GLY A 71 -18.59 -23.25 -12.09
C GLY A 71 -18.31 -22.93 -10.63
N LYS A 72 -18.31 -23.96 -9.77
CA LYS A 72 -18.11 -23.79 -8.31
C LYS A 72 -16.65 -23.59 -7.88
N SER A 73 -15.67 -23.97 -8.69
CA SER A 73 -14.26 -23.88 -8.29
C SER A 73 -13.41 -23.12 -9.29
N LYS A 74 -13.36 -23.59 -10.55
CA LYS A 74 -12.43 -23.01 -11.54
C LYS A 74 -12.81 -21.60 -11.96
N VAL A 75 -14.11 -21.29 -12.07
CA VAL A 75 -14.56 -19.93 -12.43
C VAL A 75 -14.27 -18.95 -11.31
N ILE A 76 -14.48 -19.33 -10.06
CA ILE A 76 -14.17 -18.48 -8.89
C ILE A 76 -12.68 -18.21 -8.83
N GLN A 77 -11.84 -19.25 -8.92
CA GLN A 77 -10.38 -19.11 -8.93
C GLN A 77 -9.91 -18.19 -10.09
N ALA A 78 -10.44 -18.39 -11.29
CA ALA A 78 -10.09 -17.57 -12.44
C ALA A 78 -10.42 -16.08 -12.23
N LYS A 79 -11.56 -15.78 -11.61
CA LYS A 79 -11.96 -14.40 -11.30
C LYS A 79 -11.08 -13.75 -10.24
N PHE A 80 -10.77 -14.48 -9.16
CA PHE A 80 -9.82 -13.98 -8.16
C PHE A 80 -8.44 -13.75 -8.77
N THR A 81 -7.95 -14.68 -9.60
CA THR A 81 -6.68 -14.53 -10.29
C THR A 81 -6.67 -13.32 -11.22
N ALA A 82 -7.75 -13.12 -11.98
CA ALA A 82 -7.88 -11.96 -12.85
C ALA A 82 -7.91 -10.64 -12.05
N ALA A 83 -8.68 -10.59 -10.96
CA ALA A 83 -8.74 -9.43 -10.08
C ALA A 83 -7.37 -9.11 -9.45
N PHE A 84 -6.66 -10.14 -9.00
CA PHE A 84 -5.30 -10.01 -8.50
C PHE A 84 -4.34 -9.45 -9.56
N LEU A 85 -4.35 -10.00 -10.77
CA LEU A 85 -3.49 -9.55 -11.85
C LEU A 85 -3.81 -8.09 -12.25
N ILE A 86 -5.09 -7.74 -12.34
CA ILE A 86 -5.51 -6.36 -12.63
C ILE A 86 -4.96 -5.40 -11.56
N ALA A 87 -5.14 -5.73 -10.28
CA ALA A 87 -4.65 -4.89 -9.18
C ALA A 87 -3.12 -4.78 -9.18
N ALA A 88 -2.42 -5.91 -9.36
CA ALA A 88 -0.96 -5.96 -9.35
C ALA A 88 -0.34 -5.16 -10.51
N ILE A 89 -0.84 -5.37 -11.72
CA ILE A 89 -0.34 -4.69 -12.92
C ILE A 89 -0.67 -3.20 -12.88
N SER A 90 -1.91 -2.84 -12.50
CA SER A 90 -2.31 -1.43 -12.42
C SER A 90 -1.51 -0.65 -11.36
N ALA A 91 -1.14 -1.28 -10.24
CA ALA A 91 -0.30 -0.64 -9.22
C ALA A 91 1.10 -0.31 -9.75
N VAL A 92 1.73 -1.25 -10.46
CA VAL A 92 3.05 -1.04 -11.07
C VAL A 92 2.98 0.06 -12.14
N ILE A 93 2.00 -0.02 -13.04
CA ILE A 93 1.80 1.00 -14.07
C ILE A 93 1.58 2.38 -13.46
N PHE A 94 0.75 2.48 -12.43
CA PHE A 94 0.47 3.73 -11.74
C PHE A 94 1.72 4.37 -11.13
N CYS A 95 2.53 3.59 -10.41
CA CYS A 95 3.79 4.07 -9.84
C CYS A 95 4.78 4.53 -10.91
N VAL A 96 4.93 3.75 -11.99
CA VAL A 96 5.84 4.07 -13.09
C VAL A 96 5.39 5.32 -13.85
N VAL A 97 4.08 5.44 -14.14
CA VAL A 97 3.53 6.63 -14.82
C VAL A 97 3.77 7.90 -14.02
N ILE A 98 3.55 7.87 -12.69
CA ILE A 98 3.83 9.03 -11.84
C ILE A 98 5.31 9.40 -11.87
N LEU A 99 6.21 8.42 -11.77
CA LEU A 99 7.64 8.69 -11.83
C LEU A 99 8.04 9.30 -13.19
N LEU A 100 7.57 8.72 -14.29
CA LEU A 100 7.84 9.22 -15.63
C LEU A 100 7.27 10.63 -15.86
N ALA A 101 6.06 10.90 -15.35
CA ALA A 101 5.44 12.21 -15.44
C ALA A 101 6.25 13.28 -14.68
N CYS A 102 6.71 12.93 -13.47
CA CYS A 102 7.59 13.82 -12.69
C CYS A 102 8.94 14.05 -13.39
N GLY A 103 9.56 12.98 -13.91
CA GLY A 103 10.81 13.09 -14.66
C GLY A 103 10.70 13.94 -15.92
N ALA A 104 9.58 13.82 -16.65
CA ALA A 104 9.31 14.64 -17.82
C ALA A 104 9.07 16.12 -17.47
N TYR A 105 8.39 16.38 -16.35
CA TYR A 105 8.09 17.75 -15.90
C TYR A 105 9.33 18.48 -15.38
N PHE A 106 10.20 17.81 -14.62
CA PHE A 106 11.41 18.39 -14.04
C PHE A 106 12.67 18.14 -14.86
N ALA A 107 12.52 17.69 -16.11
CA ALA A 107 13.57 17.49 -17.10
C ALA A 107 14.69 16.52 -16.66
N GLY A 108 14.37 15.49 -15.87
CA GLY A 108 15.34 14.44 -15.58
C GLY A 108 15.08 13.63 -14.30
N PHE A 109 15.91 12.59 -14.14
CA PHE A 109 15.92 11.69 -12.98
C PHE A 109 17.23 11.84 -12.20
N GLU A 110 17.83 13.03 -12.19
CA GLU A 110 19.03 13.30 -11.42
C GLU A 110 18.80 13.00 -9.94
N GLY A 111 19.85 12.66 -9.22
CA GLY A 111 19.74 12.30 -7.81
C GLY A 111 19.19 10.89 -7.51
N TRP A 112 19.10 9.99 -8.50
CA TRP A 112 18.64 8.61 -8.26
C TRP A 112 19.51 7.85 -7.26
N ASN A 113 20.82 8.20 -7.15
CA ASN A 113 21.78 7.65 -6.19
C ASN A 113 21.89 8.46 -4.89
N ALA A 114 21.20 9.61 -4.78
CA ALA A 114 21.23 10.41 -3.57
C ALA A 114 20.50 9.70 -2.42
N ASP A 115 21.04 9.81 -1.22
CA ASP A 115 20.43 9.23 -0.03
C ASP A 115 19.12 9.97 0.31
N ILE A 116 18.06 9.23 0.59
CA ILE A 116 16.76 9.81 0.97
C ILE A 116 16.83 10.68 2.23
N GLN A 117 17.79 10.42 3.11
CA GLN A 117 18.01 11.18 4.35
C GLN A 117 18.52 12.61 4.10
N THR A 118 19.06 12.89 2.91
CA THR A 118 19.51 14.24 2.53
C THR A 118 18.36 15.19 2.18
N GLN A 119 17.14 14.67 2.04
CA GLN A 119 15.93 15.43 1.72
C GLN A 119 15.35 16.14 2.96
N PHE A 120 15.99 17.20 3.43
CA PHE A 120 15.65 17.92 4.67
C PHE A 120 14.21 18.44 4.76
N MET A 121 13.55 18.67 3.64
CA MET A 121 12.19 19.22 3.61
C MET A 121 11.09 18.16 3.50
N SER A 122 11.44 16.88 3.53
CA SER A 122 10.48 15.81 3.33
C SER A 122 10.39 14.89 4.56
N ASN A 123 9.25 14.23 4.70
CA ASN A 123 9.06 13.22 5.74
C ASN A 123 10.00 12.00 5.59
N GLN A 124 10.73 11.90 4.47
CA GLN A 124 11.66 10.83 4.18
C GLN A 124 12.97 10.95 4.99
N SER A 125 13.37 12.15 5.38
CA SER A 125 14.59 12.36 6.20
C SER A 125 14.55 11.64 7.55
N GLN A 126 13.37 11.25 8.00
CA GLN A 126 13.15 10.58 9.29
C GLN A 126 13.12 9.05 9.17
N ILE A 127 13.43 8.50 8.00
CA ILE A 127 13.50 7.04 7.80
C ILE A 127 14.88 6.57 8.30
N PRO A 128 14.93 5.60 9.25
CA PRO A 128 16.17 5.18 9.88
C PRO A 128 17.09 4.35 8.96
N ILE A 129 16.54 3.82 7.88
CA ILE A 129 17.25 2.91 6.98
C ILE A 129 17.90 3.73 5.86
N ARG A 130 19.20 3.55 5.64
CA ARG A 130 19.91 4.18 4.54
C ARG A 130 19.50 3.55 3.21
N MET A 131 18.92 4.35 2.35
CA MET A 131 18.48 3.93 1.01
C MET A 131 18.72 5.08 0.02
N ASN A 132 19.04 4.72 -1.22
CA ASN A 132 19.04 5.67 -2.32
C ASN A 132 17.61 5.92 -2.80
N ASN A 133 17.37 7.04 -3.48
CA ASN A 133 16.06 7.38 -4.02
C ASN A 133 15.45 6.27 -4.88
N LEU A 134 16.25 5.60 -5.72
CA LEU A 134 15.79 4.47 -6.52
C LEU A 134 15.36 3.27 -5.66
N GLN A 135 16.16 2.91 -4.65
CA GLN A 135 15.83 1.81 -3.73
C GLN A 135 14.54 2.11 -2.96
N PHE A 136 14.40 3.33 -2.49
CA PHE A 136 13.20 3.76 -1.80
C PHE A 136 11.97 3.74 -2.71
N PHE A 137 12.10 4.13 -3.98
CA PHE A 137 11.03 4.00 -4.96
C PHE A 137 10.58 2.55 -5.15
N LEU A 138 11.51 1.61 -5.23
CA LEU A 138 11.18 0.18 -5.33
C LEU A 138 10.43 -0.31 -4.08
N VAL A 139 10.82 0.15 -2.90
CA VAL A 139 10.11 -0.15 -1.65
C VAL A 139 8.71 0.45 -1.65
N VAL A 140 8.55 1.72 -2.04
CA VAL A 140 7.24 2.37 -2.19
C VAL A 140 6.36 1.60 -3.17
N MET A 141 6.90 1.19 -4.31
CA MET A 141 6.20 0.41 -5.32
C MET A 141 5.74 -0.95 -4.76
N LEU A 142 6.57 -1.63 -3.96
CA LEU A 142 6.23 -2.88 -3.30
C LEU A 142 5.05 -2.69 -2.32
N PHE A 143 5.10 -1.69 -1.46
CA PHE A 143 4.00 -1.41 -0.52
C PHE A 143 2.71 -1.00 -1.24
N TYR A 144 2.85 -0.25 -2.33
CA TYR A 144 1.72 0.13 -3.17
C TYR A 144 1.07 -1.11 -3.81
N TRP A 145 1.90 -2.03 -4.29
CA TRP A 145 1.47 -3.31 -4.85
C TRP A 145 0.76 -4.18 -3.80
N LEU A 146 1.31 -4.31 -2.59
CA LEU A 146 0.69 -5.03 -1.48
C LEU A 146 -0.68 -4.43 -1.11
N SER A 147 -0.77 -3.11 -1.03
CA SER A 147 -2.02 -2.39 -0.79
C SER A 147 -3.06 -2.65 -1.88
N ALA A 148 -2.65 -2.63 -3.16
CA ALA A 148 -3.52 -2.90 -4.28
C ALA A 148 -4.10 -4.32 -4.21
N VAL A 149 -3.26 -5.31 -3.92
CA VAL A 149 -3.68 -6.71 -3.73
C VAL A 149 -4.66 -6.84 -2.56
N GLY A 150 -4.35 -6.23 -1.41
CA GLY A 150 -5.25 -6.23 -0.26
C GLY A 150 -6.61 -5.58 -0.56
N THR A 151 -6.60 -4.48 -1.32
CA THR A 151 -7.83 -3.81 -1.77
C THR A 151 -8.63 -4.69 -2.72
N ALA A 152 -7.97 -5.41 -3.64
CA ALA A 152 -8.63 -6.32 -4.58
C ALA A 152 -9.30 -7.48 -3.86
N VAL A 153 -8.62 -8.09 -2.89
CA VAL A 153 -9.21 -9.16 -2.07
C VAL A 153 -10.44 -8.67 -1.32
N LEU A 154 -10.34 -7.50 -0.68
CA LEU A 154 -11.45 -6.89 0.04
C LEU A 154 -12.65 -6.63 -0.90
N ALA A 155 -12.40 -6.05 -2.09
CA ALA A 155 -13.42 -5.79 -3.08
C ALA A 155 -14.10 -7.07 -3.57
N CYS A 156 -13.33 -8.12 -3.87
CA CYS A 156 -13.84 -9.42 -4.29
C CYS A 156 -14.68 -10.10 -3.22
N CYS A 157 -14.23 -10.08 -1.95
CA CYS A 157 -14.99 -10.63 -0.83
C CYS A 157 -16.35 -9.92 -0.67
N CYS A 158 -16.36 -8.58 -0.71
CA CYS A 158 -17.60 -7.80 -0.65
C CYS A 158 -18.51 -8.09 -1.86
N SER A 159 -17.91 -8.20 -3.04
CA SER A 159 -18.64 -8.52 -4.28
C SER A 159 -19.30 -9.90 -4.23
N ALA A 160 -18.64 -10.90 -3.62
CA ALA A 160 -19.18 -12.23 -3.47
C ALA A 160 -20.35 -12.30 -2.47
N LEU A 161 -20.34 -11.44 -1.45
CA LEU A 161 -21.40 -11.38 -0.42
C LEU A 161 -22.63 -10.58 -0.85
N CYS A 162 -22.49 -9.66 -1.81
CA CYS A 162 -23.56 -8.74 -2.21
C CYS A 162 -24.20 -9.15 -3.54
N LYS A 163 -25.53 -9.06 -3.60
CA LYS A 163 -26.30 -9.36 -4.83
C LYS A 163 -26.33 -8.22 -5.85
N LYS A 164 -25.97 -7.01 -5.45
CA LYS A 164 -25.96 -5.81 -6.31
C LYS A 164 -24.59 -5.15 -6.27
N SER A 165 -24.05 -4.77 -7.42
CA SER A 165 -22.73 -4.17 -7.56
C SER A 165 -22.57 -2.84 -6.80
N LEU A 166 -23.65 -2.03 -6.76
CA LEU A 166 -23.64 -0.78 -5.97
C LEU A 166 -23.47 -1.04 -4.47
N ILE A 167 -24.15 -2.08 -3.94
CA ILE A 167 -24.05 -2.43 -2.52
C ILE A 167 -22.64 -3.00 -2.24
N ALA A 168 -22.08 -3.80 -3.14
CA ALA A 168 -20.72 -4.31 -3.03
C ALA A 168 -19.69 -3.18 -2.99
N LEU A 169 -19.86 -2.16 -3.85
CA LEU A 169 -18.99 -0.98 -3.88
C LEU A 169 -19.07 -0.19 -2.56
N ILE A 170 -20.27 0.08 -2.07
CA ILE A 170 -20.45 0.83 -0.80
C ILE A 170 -19.85 0.03 0.36
N MET A 171 -20.12 -1.26 0.46
CA MET A 171 -19.59 -2.12 1.53
C MET A 171 -18.07 -2.19 1.50
N SER A 172 -17.47 -2.40 0.33
CA SER A 172 -16.01 -2.43 0.20
C SER A 172 -15.38 -1.07 0.48
N GLY A 173 -16.01 0.02 0.09
CA GLY A 173 -15.59 1.37 0.42
C GLY A 173 -15.63 1.64 1.93
N VAL A 174 -16.71 1.32 2.59
CA VAL A 174 -16.84 1.46 4.06
C VAL A 174 -15.75 0.66 4.77
N LEU A 175 -15.55 -0.61 4.40
CA LEU A 175 -14.52 -1.47 5.00
C LEU A 175 -13.10 -0.97 4.70
N TYR A 176 -12.84 -0.40 3.52
CA TYR A 176 -11.56 0.18 3.18
C TYR A 176 -11.23 1.41 4.04
N PHE A 177 -12.22 2.29 4.28
CA PHE A 177 -12.02 3.52 5.06
C PHE A 177 -12.17 3.33 6.57
N LEU A 178 -12.77 2.24 7.04
CA LEU A 178 -13.01 1.97 8.45
C LEU A 178 -11.73 2.08 9.31
N PRO A 179 -10.54 1.59 8.88
CA PRO A 179 -9.31 1.71 9.64
C PRO A 179 -8.76 3.15 9.79
N TYR A 180 -9.34 4.10 9.09
CA TYR A 180 -8.93 5.50 9.20
C TYR A 180 -9.33 6.14 10.52
N PHE A 181 -10.47 5.74 11.08
CA PHE A 181 -11.00 6.32 12.33
C PHE A 181 -10.19 5.92 13.58
N PRO A 182 -9.91 4.63 13.84
CA PRO A 182 -9.15 4.22 15.02
C PRO A 182 -7.73 4.79 15.04
N MET A 183 -7.12 4.99 13.87
CA MET A 183 -5.78 5.60 13.81
C MET A 183 -5.74 7.02 14.36
N LYS A 184 -6.81 7.80 14.20
CA LYS A 184 -6.91 9.15 14.76
C LYS A 184 -7.11 9.16 16.27
N LEU A 185 -7.64 8.06 16.85
CA LEU A 185 -7.85 7.92 18.28
C LEU A 185 -6.56 7.57 19.04
N GLY A 186 -5.55 7.08 18.33
CA GLY A 186 -4.26 6.68 18.91
C GLY A 186 -4.32 5.37 19.73
N GLY A 187 -3.24 5.07 20.44
CA GLY A 187 -3.12 3.88 21.26
C GLY A 187 -2.85 2.60 20.47
N VAL A 188 -2.92 1.45 21.16
CA VAL A 188 -2.60 0.12 20.59
C VAL A 188 -3.43 -0.21 19.36
N LEU A 189 -4.72 0.17 19.34
CA LEU A 189 -5.60 -0.04 18.20
C LEU A 189 -5.14 0.74 16.96
N GLY A 190 -4.62 1.95 17.13
CA GLY A 190 -4.09 2.75 16.02
C GLY A 190 -2.88 2.11 15.34
N GLU A 191 -2.06 1.39 16.10
CA GLU A 191 -0.86 0.73 15.58
C GLU A 191 -1.19 -0.45 14.66
N TRP A 192 -2.22 -1.23 15.00
CA TRP A 192 -2.68 -2.34 14.16
C TRP A 192 -3.30 -1.90 12.84
N MET A 193 -3.71 -0.64 12.74
CA MET A 193 -4.34 -0.11 11.52
C MET A 193 -3.38 0.00 10.34
N PHE A 194 -2.05 0.00 10.55
CA PHE A 194 -1.06 0.00 9.47
C PHE A 194 -1.10 -1.27 8.60
N ILE A 195 -1.67 -2.36 9.10
CA ILE A 195 -1.82 -3.62 8.36
C ILE A 195 -2.85 -3.50 7.24
N PHE A 196 -3.83 -2.59 7.38
CA PHE A 196 -4.88 -2.41 6.39
C PHE A 196 -4.39 -1.70 5.12
N PRO A 197 -4.99 -2.02 3.94
CA PRO A 197 -4.54 -1.49 2.65
C PRO A 197 -4.46 0.04 2.59
N ILE A 198 -5.35 0.75 3.26
CA ILE A 198 -5.37 2.23 3.27
C ILE A 198 -4.07 2.83 3.84
N TRP A 199 -3.43 2.15 4.79
CA TRP A 199 -2.22 2.62 5.46
C TRP A 199 -0.97 1.94 4.94
N SER A 200 -1.06 0.67 4.52
CA SER A 200 0.10 -0.08 4.02
C SER A 200 0.71 0.53 2.76
N ALA A 201 -0.09 1.19 1.89
CA ALA A 201 0.44 1.91 0.73
C ALA A 201 1.33 3.10 1.08
N LYS A 202 1.26 3.60 2.32
CA LYS A 202 2.03 4.74 2.80
C LYS A 202 3.39 4.29 3.34
N ALA A 203 4.25 3.75 2.48
CA ALA A 203 5.56 3.21 2.84
C ALA A 203 6.40 4.16 3.72
N GLN A 204 6.33 5.47 3.46
CA GLN A 204 7.02 6.49 4.24
C GLN A 204 6.63 6.45 5.73
N TRP A 205 5.34 6.30 6.02
CA TRP A 205 4.84 6.23 7.39
C TRP A 205 5.16 4.89 8.04
N VAL A 206 5.03 3.81 7.28
CA VAL A 206 5.33 2.47 7.77
C VAL A 206 6.80 2.33 8.16
N LEU A 207 7.71 2.82 7.32
CA LEU A 207 9.16 2.75 7.57
C LEU A 207 9.62 3.73 8.67
N ARG A 208 8.97 4.89 8.79
CA ARG A 208 9.25 5.83 9.88
C ARG A 208 8.82 5.29 11.24
N THR A 209 7.71 4.57 11.32
CA THR A 209 7.22 3.99 12.56
C THR A 209 7.88 2.67 12.92
N ALA A 210 8.57 2.01 11.96
CA ALA A 210 9.28 0.76 12.17
C ALA A 210 10.41 0.87 13.22
N GLU A 211 10.96 2.08 13.42
CA GLU A 211 12.09 2.32 14.31
C GLU A 211 11.79 2.03 15.80
N HIS A 212 10.53 2.03 16.23
CA HIS A 212 10.21 2.02 17.65
C HIS A 212 9.16 1.01 18.09
N LYS A 213 8.62 0.19 17.18
CA LYS A 213 7.46 -0.64 17.52
C LYS A 213 7.57 -2.05 16.94
N LEU A 214 8.10 -2.94 17.77
CA LEU A 214 7.88 -4.37 17.62
C LEU A 214 6.41 -4.66 17.96
N VAL A 215 5.64 -5.05 16.97
CA VAL A 215 4.28 -5.54 17.22
C VAL A 215 4.39 -6.98 17.72
N ASN A 216 4.15 -7.15 19.01
CA ASN A 216 4.16 -8.46 19.64
C ASN A 216 2.83 -9.17 19.38
N LEU A 217 2.80 -10.04 18.39
CA LEU A 217 1.79 -11.09 18.26
C LEU A 217 2.39 -12.38 18.82
N LEU A 218 1.85 -12.82 19.96
CA LEU A 218 2.25 -14.06 20.62
C LEU A 218 2.54 -15.20 19.64
N PRO A 219 3.71 -15.79 19.59
CA PRO A 219 4.99 -15.57 20.28
C PRO A 219 6.04 -14.84 19.42
N LEU A 220 5.66 -14.18 18.33
CA LEU A 220 6.55 -13.58 17.33
C LEU A 220 6.55 -12.04 17.48
N SER A 221 7.71 -11.49 17.79
CA SER A 221 7.98 -10.06 17.70
C SER A 221 8.60 -9.76 16.33
N CYS A 222 7.87 -9.11 15.45
CA CYS A 222 8.35 -8.74 14.12
C CYS A 222 8.15 -7.24 13.88
N GLU A 223 8.99 -6.67 13.03
CA GLU A 223 8.83 -5.30 12.58
C GLU A 223 7.53 -5.11 11.79
N MET A 224 6.94 -3.94 11.90
CA MET A 224 5.67 -3.59 11.23
C MET A 224 5.63 -3.93 9.72
N PRO A 225 6.67 -3.63 8.91
CA PRO A 225 6.68 -3.97 7.50
C PRO A 225 6.53 -5.47 7.22
N VAL A 226 7.13 -6.30 8.07
CA VAL A 226 7.05 -7.77 7.95
C VAL A 226 5.63 -8.25 8.20
N TRP A 227 4.94 -7.67 9.20
CA TRP A 227 3.54 -7.98 9.47
C TRP A 227 2.62 -7.63 8.31
N ILE A 228 2.82 -6.50 7.66
CA ILE A 228 2.04 -6.11 6.48
C ILE A 228 2.15 -7.15 5.38
N VAL A 229 3.37 -7.62 5.09
CA VAL A 229 3.61 -8.67 4.09
C VAL A 229 2.93 -9.98 4.49
N ILE A 230 3.12 -10.42 5.75
CA ILE A 230 2.53 -11.67 6.26
C ILE A 230 1.00 -11.62 6.19
N PHE A 231 0.36 -10.56 6.68
CA PHE A 231 -1.09 -10.45 6.65
C PHE A 231 -1.64 -10.37 5.24
N THR A 232 -0.99 -9.63 4.34
CA THR A 232 -1.41 -9.57 2.93
C THR A 232 -1.32 -10.94 2.27
N LEU A 233 -0.26 -11.71 2.53
CA LEU A 233 -0.10 -13.06 2.02
C LEU A 233 -1.14 -14.02 2.61
N ILE A 234 -1.33 -14.01 3.92
CA ILE A 234 -2.36 -14.86 4.58
C ILE A 234 -3.73 -14.54 4.02
N PHE A 235 -4.08 -13.25 3.93
CA PHE A 235 -5.38 -12.83 3.44
C PHE A 235 -5.61 -13.23 1.98
N THR A 236 -4.55 -13.17 1.17
CA THR A 236 -4.60 -13.63 -0.23
C THR A 236 -4.80 -15.15 -0.31
N VAL A 237 -4.05 -15.93 0.47
CA VAL A 237 -4.16 -17.39 0.49
C VAL A 237 -5.55 -17.84 0.97
N VAL A 238 -6.05 -17.24 2.05
CA VAL A 238 -7.40 -17.54 2.57
C VAL A 238 -8.50 -17.23 1.56
N SER A 239 -8.30 -16.23 0.71
CA SER A 239 -9.27 -15.86 -0.33
C SER A 239 -9.28 -16.84 -1.51
N PHE A 240 -8.23 -17.62 -1.69
CA PHE A 240 -8.13 -18.67 -2.72
C PHE A 240 -8.63 -20.04 -2.25
N LEU A 241 -8.80 -20.26 -0.94
CA LEU A 241 -9.36 -21.47 -0.34
C LEU A 241 -10.88 -21.42 -0.29
#